data_3658369f5c97951656f0beebe9dd7bb4
#
_entry.id   3658369f5c97951656f0beebe9dd7bb4
#
_cell.length_a   1.000
_cell.length_b   1.000
_cell.length_c   1.000
_cell.angle_alpha   90.00
_cell.angle_beta   90.00
_cell.angle_gamma   90.00
#
_symmetry.space_group_name_H-M   'P 1'
#
loop_
_entity.id
_entity.type
_entity.pdbx_description
1 polymer ?
#
loop_
_entity_poly.entity_id
_entity_poly.type
_entity_poly.pdbx_seq_one_letter_code
_entity_poly.pdbx_strand_id
1 'polypeptide(L)'
;EEQIRWAIRNNYCRCTGYKQIVDAVMAAARVMRGEATMEDIQFHGEGKRYYNSKLPRPSALAKVCGTADYGEDVSMKMPGGTLYVAPVQPRITHHAKILSIDTSEAEKMPGVVRVITAKDVYAIGGNNMINQYVAQPRSKVTHPTRPLLCEKKIVRYGDIIALVVADTIENARAAAKKVHMEYEQLPEYMNVMDASAPDAIPILDDFPNVYITQPVQKGEFADDVLQGSAYSVGGGFKTQRQPHLSMEGDIVIAYYDEDGKLTLQCKSQAIYPNLMVIGKGIGVEMKDLRVVQHGAVGASFGWSIDPASFCLAGIACRVTNHPVCLIMTWEEHNHFCGKRTS
;
A
#
# COMPACT_ATOMS: atom_id res chain seq x y z
N GLU A 1 1.99 -4.19 -37.44
CA GLU A 1 1.42 -3.59 -36.22
C GLU A 1 0.30 -4.47 -35.65
N GLU A 2 -0.67 -4.87 -36.44
CA GLU A 2 -1.81 -5.69 -35.98
C GLU A 2 -1.39 -7.02 -35.37
N GLN A 3 -0.42 -7.72 -35.97
CA GLN A 3 0.15 -8.95 -35.41
C GLN A 3 0.80 -8.72 -34.03
N ILE A 4 1.46 -7.59 -33.82
CA ILE A 4 2.05 -7.26 -32.53
C ILE A 4 0.95 -7.02 -31.49
N ARG A 5 -0.07 -6.23 -31.83
CA ARG A 5 -1.21 -5.99 -30.96
C ARG A 5 -1.91 -7.30 -30.57
N TRP A 6 -2.09 -8.19 -31.53
CA TRP A 6 -2.65 -9.50 -31.27
C TRP A 6 -1.76 -10.35 -30.35
N ALA A 7 -0.43 -10.34 -30.56
CA ALA A 7 0.51 -11.11 -29.73
C ALA A 7 0.52 -10.66 -28.27
N ILE A 8 0.42 -9.34 -28.03
CA ILE A 8 0.45 -8.78 -26.65
C ILE A 8 -0.93 -8.63 -26.01
N ARG A 9 -2.00 -9.08 -26.65
CA ARG A 9 -3.40 -8.86 -26.20
C ARG A 9 -3.71 -9.34 -24.79
N ASN A 10 -2.94 -10.31 -24.28
CA ASN A 10 -3.09 -10.85 -22.92
C ASN A 10 -2.18 -10.17 -21.89
N ASN A 11 -1.36 -9.22 -22.30
CA ASN A 11 -0.47 -8.48 -21.42
C ASN A 11 -1.16 -7.17 -21.01
N TYR A 12 -1.77 -7.14 -19.85
CA TYR A 12 -2.49 -5.96 -19.38
C TYR A 12 -1.54 -4.89 -18.86
N CYS A 13 -1.61 -3.70 -19.44
CA CYS A 13 -0.91 -2.52 -18.97
C CYS A 13 -1.87 -1.33 -18.85
N ARG A 14 -2.09 -0.86 -17.64
CA ARG A 14 -2.99 0.29 -17.38
C ARG A 14 -2.33 1.64 -17.68
N CYS A 15 -1.01 1.70 -17.82
CA CYS A 15 -0.25 2.96 -17.81
C CYS A 15 0.13 3.47 -19.20
N THR A 16 0.49 2.59 -20.16
CA THR A 16 1.19 2.99 -21.40
C THR A 16 0.27 3.30 -22.57
N GLY A 17 -0.96 2.80 -22.60
CA GLY A 17 -1.81 2.83 -23.78
C GLY A 17 -1.28 1.98 -24.96
N TYR A 18 -0.26 1.15 -24.71
CA TYR A 18 0.36 0.18 -25.62
C TYR A 18 1.11 0.73 -26.83
N LYS A 19 0.86 1.98 -27.28
CA LYS A 19 1.46 2.52 -28.51
C LYS A 19 3.00 2.43 -28.50
N GLN A 20 3.64 2.89 -27.43
CA GLN A 20 5.10 2.86 -27.32
C GLN A 20 5.68 1.43 -27.33
N ILE A 21 4.95 0.47 -26.76
CA ILE A 21 5.34 -0.96 -26.79
C ILE A 21 5.31 -1.49 -28.22
N VAL A 22 4.23 -1.21 -28.93
CA VAL A 22 4.09 -1.61 -30.34
C VAL A 22 5.17 -0.95 -31.22
N ASP A 23 5.40 0.34 -31.02
CA ASP A 23 6.43 1.09 -31.77
C ASP A 23 7.83 0.52 -31.51
N ALA A 24 8.15 0.16 -30.25
CA ALA A 24 9.42 -0.46 -29.88
C ALA A 24 9.61 -1.85 -30.54
N VAL A 25 8.58 -2.68 -30.56
CA VAL A 25 8.64 -3.99 -31.23
C VAL A 25 8.79 -3.82 -32.74
N MET A 26 8.12 -2.84 -33.35
CA MET A 26 8.29 -2.52 -34.77
C MET A 26 9.71 -2.08 -35.08
N ALA A 27 10.31 -1.22 -34.25
CA ALA A 27 11.68 -0.75 -34.39
C ALA A 27 12.68 -1.93 -34.29
N ALA A 28 12.53 -2.78 -33.27
CA ALA A 28 13.35 -3.98 -33.10
C ALA A 28 13.24 -4.93 -34.30
N ALA A 29 12.02 -5.16 -34.80
CA ALA A 29 11.81 -6.00 -35.98
C ALA A 29 12.50 -5.46 -37.25
N ARG A 30 12.55 -4.14 -37.43
CA ARG A 30 13.30 -3.51 -38.55
C ARG A 30 14.80 -3.78 -38.43
N VAL A 31 15.38 -3.66 -37.24
CA VAL A 31 16.79 -3.98 -37.03
C VAL A 31 17.07 -5.46 -37.27
N MET A 32 16.21 -6.36 -36.78
CA MET A 32 16.37 -7.81 -36.98
C MET A 32 16.29 -8.24 -38.46
N ARG A 33 15.54 -7.48 -39.28
CA ARG A 33 15.47 -7.72 -40.75
C ARG A 33 16.54 -7.02 -41.56
N GLY A 34 17.44 -6.27 -40.90
CA GLY A 34 18.48 -5.49 -41.56
C GLY A 34 17.98 -4.21 -42.27
N GLU A 35 16.76 -3.78 -41.98
CA GLU A 35 16.14 -2.56 -42.54
C GLU A 35 16.56 -1.29 -41.81
N ALA A 36 17.15 -1.43 -40.63
CA ALA A 36 17.67 -0.37 -39.78
C ALA A 36 18.82 -0.89 -38.91
N THR A 37 19.67 0.01 -38.43
CA THR A 37 20.72 -0.29 -37.44
C THR A 37 20.25 0.00 -36.03
N MET A 38 21.01 -0.46 -35.02
CA MET A 38 20.75 -0.09 -33.64
C MET A 38 20.89 1.43 -33.41
N GLU A 39 21.78 2.08 -34.14
CA GLU A 39 21.97 3.53 -34.09
C GLU A 39 20.75 4.31 -34.59
N ASP A 40 20.09 3.83 -35.64
CA ASP A 40 18.88 4.45 -36.18
C ASP A 40 17.69 4.44 -35.24
N ILE A 41 17.66 3.53 -34.26
CA ILE A 41 16.58 3.40 -33.30
C ILE A 41 16.93 3.92 -31.90
N GLN A 42 18.21 4.19 -31.65
CA GLN A 42 18.64 4.82 -30.39
C GLN A 42 18.24 6.28 -30.34
N PHE A 43 17.95 6.74 -29.14
CA PHE A 43 17.71 8.15 -28.93
C PHE A 43 19.03 8.90 -28.87
N HIS A 44 19.22 9.82 -29.81
CA HIS A 44 20.29 10.79 -29.81
C HIS A 44 19.77 12.10 -29.21
N GLY A 45 20.34 12.53 -28.08
CA GLY A 45 19.97 13.79 -27.45
C GLY A 45 20.41 14.96 -28.29
N GLU A 46 19.50 15.58 -29.03
CA GLU A 46 19.77 16.82 -29.75
C GLU A 46 19.61 18.02 -28.83
N GLY A 47 20.71 18.73 -28.59
CA GLY A 47 20.73 20.03 -27.91
C GLY A 47 20.57 19.98 -26.40
N LYS A 48 20.56 21.17 -25.78
CA LYS A 48 20.46 21.36 -24.32
C LYS A 48 19.02 21.31 -23.76
N ARG A 49 18.05 20.79 -24.52
CA ARG A 49 16.64 20.79 -24.12
C ARG A 49 16.30 19.51 -23.39
N TYR A 50 16.17 19.59 -22.07
CA TYR A 50 15.79 18.44 -21.23
C TYR A 50 14.28 18.21 -21.18
N TYR A 51 13.49 19.27 -21.20
CA TYR A 51 12.04 19.21 -21.16
C TYR A 51 11.48 18.77 -22.52
N ASN A 52 10.54 17.83 -22.52
CA ASN A 52 10.03 17.19 -23.75
C ASN A 52 11.10 16.48 -24.59
N SER A 53 12.24 16.14 -24.01
CA SER A 53 13.23 15.31 -24.68
C SER A 53 12.84 13.84 -24.63
N LYS A 54 13.29 13.06 -25.62
CA LYS A 54 13.11 11.59 -25.63
C LYS A 54 14.24 10.87 -24.90
N LEU A 55 14.79 11.48 -23.85
CA LEU A 55 15.85 10.86 -23.06
C LEU A 55 15.40 9.50 -22.52
N PRO A 56 16.20 8.44 -22.64
CA PRO A 56 15.87 7.14 -22.11
C PRO A 56 15.77 7.21 -20.59
N ARG A 57 14.79 6.53 -20.06
CA ARG A 57 14.64 6.41 -18.61
C ARG A 57 15.84 5.68 -18.02
N PRO A 58 16.54 6.22 -16.98
CA PRO A 58 17.75 5.59 -16.43
C PRO A 58 17.61 4.12 -16.06
N SER A 59 16.42 3.73 -15.55
CA SER A 59 16.13 2.35 -15.14
C SER A 59 15.57 1.46 -16.27
N ALA A 60 15.46 1.95 -17.52
CA ALA A 60 14.80 1.20 -18.58
C ALA A 60 15.55 -0.07 -18.94
N LEU A 61 16.86 0.03 -19.12
CA LEU A 61 17.69 -1.13 -19.50
C LEU A 61 17.63 -2.24 -18.45
N ALA A 62 17.82 -1.90 -17.17
CA ALA A 62 17.76 -2.87 -16.09
C ALA A 62 16.39 -3.59 -16.04
N LYS A 63 15.29 -2.86 -16.28
CA LYS A 63 13.94 -3.43 -16.29
C LYS A 63 13.72 -4.41 -17.45
N VAL A 64 14.12 -4.03 -18.67
CA VAL A 64 13.90 -4.90 -19.83
C VAL A 64 14.85 -6.09 -19.87
N CYS A 65 16.03 -5.98 -19.25
CA CYS A 65 16.98 -7.08 -19.10
C CYS A 65 16.70 -7.97 -17.86
N GLY A 66 15.72 -7.63 -17.02
CA GLY A 66 15.39 -8.39 -15.83
C GLY A 66 16.44 -8.31 -14.71
N THR A 67 17.25 -7.25 -14.70
CA THR A 67 18.30 -7.03 -13.68
C THR A 67 17.92 -5.93 -12.66
N ALA A 68 16.71 -5.38 -12.77
CA ALA A 68 16.19 -4.41 -11.81
C ALA A 68 15.64 -5.13 -10.58
N ASP A 69 16.14 -4.77 -9.41
CA ASP A 69 15.64 -5.29 -8.14
C ASP A 69 14.34 -4.61 -7.74
N TYR A 70 13.34 -5.41 -7.43
CA TYR A 70 12.10 -5.04 -6.76
C TYR A 70 12.16 -5.42 -5.28
N GLY A 71 11.13 -5.13 -4.51
CA GLY A 71 11.14 -5.37 -3.07
C GLY A 71 11.45 -6.83 -2.68
N GLU A 72 10.89 -7.81 -3.40
CA GLU A 72 11.14 -9.23 -3.12
C GLU A 72 12.56 -9.64 -3.47
N ASP A 73 13.12 -9.15 -4.60
CA ASP A 73 14.51 -9.40 -4.97
C ASP A 73 15.49 -8.86 -3.91
N VAL A 74 15.18 -7.66 -3.36
CA VAL A 74 15.96 -7.08 -2.26
C VAL A 74 15.84 -7.93 -1.00
N SER A 75 14.63 -8.42 -0.68
CA SER A 75 14.43 -9.26 0.51
C SER A 75 15.22 -10.56 0.48
N MET A 76 15.40 -11.15 -0.71
CA MET A 76 16.21 -12.35 -0.92
C MET A 76 17.72 -12.11 -0.72
N LYS A 77 18.16 -10.85 -0.81
CA LYS A 77 19.58 -10.46 -0.64
C LYS A 77 19.91 -10.01 0.78
N MET A 78 18.95 -10.07 1.68
CA MET A 78 19.19 -9.71 3.08
C MET A 78 20.14 -10.70 3.76
N PRO A 79 20.95 -10.23 4.73
CA PRO A 79 21.91 -11.08 5.41
C PRO A 79 21.22 -12.19 6.20
N GLY A 80 21.97 -13.28 6.47
CA GLY A 80 21.53 -14.37 7.34
C GLY A 80 21.11 -13.83 8.72
N GLY A 81 20.08 -14.44 9.32
CA GLY A 81 19.48 -13.99 10.57
C GLY A 81 18.40 -12.93 10.42
N THR A 82 18.09 -12.50 9.19
CA THR A 82 16.88 -11.70 8.92
C THR A 82 15.62 -12.53 9.16
N LEU A 83 14.66 -11.96 9.88
CA LEU A 83 13.41 -12.62 10.22
C LEU A 83 12.29 -12.22 9.24
N TYR A 84 11.24 -13.01 9.21
CA TYR A 84 10.09 -12.78 8.34
C TYR A 84 8.85 -12.48 9.15
N VAL A 85 8.03 -11.57 8.63
CA VAL A 85 6.82 -11.10 9.29
C VAL A 85 5.59 -11.48 8.48
N ALA A 86 4.63 -12.15 9.12
CA ALA A 86 3.30 -12.38 8.55
C ALA A 86 2.23 -11.63 9.35
N PRO A 87 1.32 -10.89 8.70
CA PRO A 87 0.21 -10.24 9.37
C PRO A 87 -0.89 -11.24 9.72
N VAL A 88 -1.51 -11.06 10.87
CA VAL A 88 -2.72 -11.80 11.26
C VAL A 88 -3.94 -10.97 10.92
N GLN A 89 -4.61 -11.36 9.85
CA GLN A 89 -5.86 -10.77 9.38
C GLN A 89 -7.00 -11.76 9.60
N PRO A 90 -7.94 -11.52 10.51
CA PRO A 90 -9.06 -12.45 10.75
C PRO A 90 -9.91 -12.69 9.51
N ARG A 91 -10.18 -11.66 8.71
CA ARG A 91 -10.94 -11.72 7.45
C ARG A 91 -12.32 -12.41 7.56
N ILE A 92 -12.99 -12.18 8.67
CA ILE A 92 -14.31 -12.78 8.99
C ILE A 92 -15.42 -11.76 9.03
N THR A 93 -15.10 -10.48 9.29
CA THR A 93 -16.08 -9.41 9.45
C THR A 93 -15.48 -8.06 9.03
N HIS A 94 -16.34 -7.13 8.67
CA HIS A 94 -15.97 -5.73 8.40
C HIS A 94 -16.14 -4.84 9.64
N HIS A 95 -16.93 -5.27 10.65
CA HIS A 95 -17.17 -4.46 11.83
C HIS A 95 -17.49 -5.37 13.03
N ALA A 96 -16.61 -5.40 14.00
CA ALA A 96 -16.75 -6.20 15.19
C ALA A 96 -16.00 -5.62 16.39
N LYS A 97 -16.51 -5.88 17.59
CA LYS A 97 -15.80 -5.66 18.83
C LYS A 97 -14.93 -6.89 19.13
N ILE A 98 -13.65 -6.68 19.37
CA ILE A 98 -12.72 -7.74 19.78
C ILE A 98 -12.91 -8.01 21.26
N LEU A 99 -13.17 -9.28 21.63
CA LEU A 99 -13.32 -9.71 23.02
C LEU A 99 -12.00 -10.25 23.55
N SER A 100 -11.30 -11.09 22.77
CA SER A 100 -9.99 -11.62 23.10
C SER A 100 -9.16 -11.92 21.85
N ILE A 101 -7.83 -11.93 22.00
CA ILE A 101 -6.85 -12.39 21.00
C ILE A 101 -5.97 -13.41 21.70
N ASP A 102 -6.03 -14.68 21.30
CA ASP A 102 -5.21 -15.77 21.80
C ASP A 102 -4.06 -16.06 20.84
N THR A 103 -2.84 -15.86 21.30
CA THR A 103 -1.60 -16.08 20.54
C THR A 103 -0.86 -17.36 20.99
N SER A 104 -1.37 -18.06 22.00
CA SER A 104 -0.66 -19.11 22.72
C SER A 104 -0.26 -20.32 21.87
N GLU A 105 -1.07 -20.69 20.87
CA GLU A 105 -0.73 -21.76 19.93
C GLU A 105 0.34 -21.30 18.94
N ALA A 106 0.22 -20.07 18.41
CA ALA A 106 1.16 -19.52 17.47
C ALA A 106 2.57 -19.36 18.06
N GLU A 107 2.67 -18.93 19.32
CA GLU A 107 3.93 -18.72 20.03
C GLU A 107 4.74 -20.01 20.23
N LYS A 108 4.07 -21.17 20.23
CA LYS A 108 4.70 -22.48 20.43
C LYS A 108 5.15 -23.14 19.14
N MET A 109 4.83 -22.55 17.99
CA MET A 109 5.16 -23.15 16.71
C MET A 109 6.67 -23.07 16.41
N PRO A 110 7.22 -24.08 15.73
CA PRO A 110 8.63 -24.08 15.34
C PRO A 110 9.00 -22.86 14.53
N GLY A 111 10.18 -22.28 14.82
CA GLY A 111 10.71 -21.12 14.09
C GLY A 111 10.09 -19.79 14.47
N VAL A 112 9.02 -19.75 15.27
CA VAL A 112 8.43 -18.50 15.75
C VAL A 112 9.33 -17.84 16.80
N VAL A 113 9.68 -16.60 16.53
CA VAL A 113 10.51 -15.78 17.43
C VAL A 113 9.62 -14.93 18.34
N ARG A 114 8.57 -14.35 17.77
CA ARG A 114 7.63 -13.49 18.53
C ARG A 114 6.28 -13.41 17.84
N VAL A 115 5.20 -13.37 18.64
CA VAL A 115 3.91 -12.88 18.20
C VAL A 115 3.70 -11.50 18.83
N ILE A 116 3.45 -10.49 18.01
CA ILE A 116 3.39 -9.08 18.38
C ILE A 116 1.95 -8.62 18.33
N THR A 117 1.48 -8.00 19.41
CA THR A 117 0.16 -7.40 19.53
C THR A 117 0.26 -5.89 19.84
N ALA A 118 -0.85 -5.21 19.95
CA ALA A 118 -0.89 -3.80 20.34
C ALA A 118 -0.13 -3.52 21.67
N LYS A 119 -0.14 -4.47 22.61
CA LYS A 119 0.58 -4.35 23.90
C LYS A 119 2.10 -4.18 23.70
N ASP A 120 2.67 -4.91 22.74
CA ASP A 120 4.09 -4.81 22.41
C ASP A 120 4.42 -3.44 21.79
N VAL A 121 3.51 -2.86 20.99
CA VAL A 121 3.68 -1.52 20.43
C VAL A 121 3.72 -0.47 21.54
N TYR A 122 2.85 -0.56 22.54
CA TYR A 122 2.88 0.33 23.70
C TYR A 122 4.16 0.16 24.51
N ALA A 123 4.61 -1.08 24.71
CA ALA A 123 5.84 -1.38 25.45
C ALA A 123 7.10 -0.75 24.85
N ILE A 124 7.15 -0.58 23.53
CA ILE A 124 8.23 0.12 22.82
C ILE A 124 8.00 1.63 22.68
N GLY A 125 7.00 2.19 23.37
CA GLY A 125 6.70 3.64 23.36
C GLY A 125 5.91 4.12 22.15
N GLY A 126 5.37 3.23 21.31
CA GLY A 126 4.45 3.56 20.22
C GLY A 126 3.03 3.80 20.74
N ASN A 127 2.26 4.62 20.07
CA ASN A 127 0.84 4.82 20.38
C ASN A 127 -0.10 3.90 19.58
N ASN A 128 0.45 3.01 18.76
CA ASN A 128 -0.29 2.06 17.91
C ASN A 128 -1.28 2.71 16.93
N MET A 129 -1.16 4.00 16.65
CA MET A 129 -2.09 4.75 15.83
C MET A 129 -1.36 5.37 14.65
N ILE A 130 -2.02 5.40 13.50
CA ILE A 130 -1.52 6.08 12.31
C ILE A 130 -2.58 6.98 11.71
N ASN A 131 -2.17 8.17 11.31
CA ASN A 131 -2.98 9.05 10.49
C ASN A 131 -2.73 8.71 9.02
N GLN A 132 -3.78 8.74 8.22
CA GLN A 132 -3.55 8.79 6.78
C GLN A 132 -2.86 10.11 6.43
N TYR A 133 -1.87 10.03 5.53
CA TYR A 133 -1.25 11.24 5.00
C TYR A 133 -2.31 12.10 4.31
N VAL A 134 -2.43 13.32 4.80
CA VAL A 134 -3.32 14.32 4.22
C VAL A 134 -2.52 15.11 3.19
N ALA A 135 -2.79 14.89 1.93
CA ALA A 135 -2.18 15.63 0.82
C ALA A 135 -2.55 17.13 0.81
N GLN A 136 -3.37 17.60 1.75
CA GLN A 136 -3.85 18.98 1.79
C GLN A 136 -3.56 19.66 3.13
N PRO A 137 -2.40 20.34 3.27
CA PRO A 137 -2.05 21.09 4.49
C PRO A 137 -3.00 22.25 4.81
N ARG A 138 -3.92 22.59 3.93
CA ARG A 138 -4.90 23.68 4.09
C ARG A 138 -6.27 23.21 4.62
N SER A 139 -6.50 21.93 4.73
CA SER A 139 -7.73 21.40 5.30
C SER A 139 -7.68 21.56 6.82
N LYS A 140 -8.66 22.27 7.40
CA LYS A 140 -8.87 22.33 8.86
C LYS A 140 -9.52 21.05 9.41
N VAL A 141 -9.62 20.01 8.61
CA VAL A 141 -10.31 18.77 8.93
C VAL A 141 -9.37 17.86 9.72
N THR A 142 -9.82 17.41 10.88
CA THR A 142 -9.17 16.34 11.62
C THR A 142 -9.49 15.02 10.94
N HIS A 143 -8.47 14.36 10.41
CA HIS A 143 -8.63 13.05 9.78
C HIS A 143 -8.67 11.95 10.84
N PRO A 144 -9.50 10.93 10.67
CA PRO A 144 -9.55 9.81 11.58
C PRO A 144 -8.20 9.10 11.62
N THR A 145 -7.78 8.74 12.83
CA THR A 145 -6.66 7.84 13.06
C THR A 145 -7.16 6.40 13.05
N ARG A 146 -6.30 5.47 12.68
CA ARG A 146 -6.60 4.05 12.77
C ARG A 146 -5.52 3.30 13.55
N PRO A 147 -5.86 2.22 14.26
CA PRO A 147 -4.85 1.39 14.88
C PRO A 147 -3.99 0.68 13.84
N LEU A 148 -2.70 0.50 14.15
CA LEU A 148 -1.79 -0.34 13.38
C LEU A 148 -2.10 -1.82 13.60
N LEU A 149 -2.28 -2.19 14.88
CA LEU A 149 -2.75 -3.51 15.32
C LEU A 149 -4.04 -3.32 16.11
N CYS A 150 -5.14 -3.88 15.61
CA CYS A 150 -6.45 -3.76 16.25
C CYS A 150 -6.51 -4.60 17.53
N GLU A 151 -6.93 -4.00 18.64
CA GLU A 151 -7.10 -4.68 19.94
C GLU A 151 -8.52 -4.59 20.51
N LYS A 152 -9.32 -3.62 20.03
CA LYS A 152 -10.67 -3.37 20.55
C LYS A 152 -11.74 -3.59 19.50
N LYS A 153 -11.46 -3.21 18.25
CA LYS A 153 -12.49 -3.16 17.21
C LYS A 153 -11.87 -3.43 15.83
N ILE A 154 -12.55 -4.24 15.04
CA ILE A 154 -12.33 -4.40 13.61
C ILE A 154 -13.24 -3.39 12.91
N VAL A 155 -12.70 -2.61 12.02
CA VAL A 155 -13.42 -1.58 11.23
C VAL A 155 -13.31 -1.81 9.72
N ARG A 156 -12.50 -2.79 9.32
CA ARG A 156 -12.33 -3.20 7.92
C ARG A 156 -11.99 -4.68 7.85
N TYR A 157 -12.41 -5.35 6.80
CA TYR A 157 -12.20 -6.78 6.57
C TYR A 157 -10.72 -7.22 6.61
N GLY A 158 -9.80 -6.34 6.22
CA GLY A 158 -8.36 -6.61 6.18
C GLY A 158 -7.57 -6.03 7.36
N ASP A 159 -8.21 -5.62 8.43
CA ASP A 159 -7.52 -5.12 9.64
C ASP A 159 -6.65 -6.21 10.26
N ILE A 160 -5.51 -5.77 10.82
CA ILE A 160 -4.49 -6.65 11.39
C ILE A 160 -4.58 -6.59 12.91
N ILE A 161 -4.64 -7.76 13.57
CA ILE A 161 -4.72 -7.88 15.02
C ILE A 161 -3.40 -8.25 15.70
N ALA A 162 -2.49 -8.88 14.95
CA ALA A 162 -1.17 -9.27 15.42
C ALA A 162 -0.19 -9.42 14.24
N LEU A 163 1.11 -9.48 14.55
CA LEU A 163 2.16 -9.86 13.63
C LEU A 163 2.87 -11.11 14.17
N VAL A 164 3.13 -12.07 13.31
CA VAL A 164 3.98 -13.21 13.65
C VAL A 164 5.34 -13.01 13.02
N VAL A 165 6.38 -13.07 13.82
CA VAL A 165 7.78 -12.98 13.39
C VAL A 165 8.43 -14.36 13.55
N ALA A 166 9.00 -14.89 12.48
CA ALA A 166 9.63 -16.21 12.46
C ALA A 166 10.91 -16.22 11.61
N ASP A 167 11.65 -17.32 11.70
CA ASP A 167 12.89 -17.55 10.96
C ASP A 167 12.69 -17.70 9.44
N THR A 168 11.50 -18.14 9.02
CA THR A 168 11.11 -18.27 7.62
C THR A 168 9.70 -17.69 7.38
N ILE A 169 9.40 -17.31 6.15
CA ILE A 169 8.08 -16.77 5.79
C ILE A 169 7.00 -17.85 5.89
N GLU A 170 7.35 -19.12 5.63
CA GLU A 170 6.45 -20.26 5.75
C GLU A 170 6.04 -20.48 7.20
N ASN A 171 7.00 -20.46 8.14
CA ASN A 171 6.74 -20.57 9.56
C ASN A 171 5.92 -19.40 10.09
N ALA A 172 6.23 -18.18 9.67
CA ALA A 172 5.46 -16.99 10.03
C ALA A 172 4.00 -17.10 9.57
N ARG A 173 3.76 -17.48 8.31
CA ARG A 173 2.41 -17.65 7.75
C ARG A 173 1.65 -18.84 8.35
N ALA A 174 2.34 -19.93 8.65
CA ALA A 174 1.73 -21.08 9.30
C ALA A 174 1.25 -20.72 10.72
N ALA A 175 2.08 -20.01 11.47
CA ALA A 175 1.78 -19.59 12.82
C ALA A 175 0.72 -18.47 12.86
N ALA A 176 0.67 -17.57 11.87
CA ALA A 176 -0.36 -16.54 11.78
C ALA A 176 -1.79 -17.14 11.73
N LYS A 177 -1.94 -18.34 11.16
CA LYS A 177 -3.23 -19.07 11.11
C LYS A 177 -3.65 -19.68 12.46
N LYS A 178 -2.75 -19.65 13.46
CA LYS A 178 -2.95 -20.21 14.79
C LYS A 178 -3.24 -19.14 15.85
N VAL A 179 -3.36 -17.90 15.45
CA VAL A 179 -3.86 -16.82 16.29
C VAL A 179 -5.38 -16.82 16.20
N HIS A 180 -6.05 -16.88 17.33
CA HIS A 180 -7.52 -16.92 17.42
C HIS A 180 -8.05 -15.62 17.99
N MET A 181 -9.21 -15.17 17.47
CA MET A 181 -9.90 -13.97 17.92
C MET A 181 -11.35 -14.33 18.30
N GLU A 182 -11.75 -13.97 19.51
CA GLU A 182 -13.16 -13.95 19.89
C GLU A 182 -13.72 -12.54 19.66
N TYR A 183 -14.93 -12.44 19.14
CA TYR A 183 -15.52 -11.17 18.76
C TYR A 183 -17.04 -11.15 18.90
N GLU A 184 -17.56 -9.95 19.04
CA GLU A 184 -18.99 -9.64 18.97
C GLU A 184 -19.26 -8.90 17.65
N GLN A 185 -20.14 -9.46 16.81
CA GLN A 185 -20.50 -8.87 15.53
C GLN A 185 -21.23 -7.54 15.73
N LEU A 186 -20.80 -6.52 15.01
CA LEU A 186 -21.48 -5.22 14.93
C LEU A 186 -22.13 -5.04 13.55
N PRO A 187 -23.07 -4.09 13.39
CA PRO A 187 -23.64 -3.77 12.09
C PRO A 187 -22.58 -3.43 11.06
N GLU A 188 -22.64 -4.06 9.90
CA GLU A 188 -21.72 -3.83 8.78
C GLU A 188 -22.36 -2.89 7.76
N TYR A 189 -21.62 -1.86 7.35
CA TYR A 189 -22.06 -0.91 6.34
C TYR A 189 -21.26 -1.09 5.06
N MET A 190 -21.89 -1.64 4.03
CA MET A 190 -21.23 -1.98 2.77
C MET A 190 -21.27 -0.87 1.72
N ASN A 191 -21.96 0.20 2.01
CA ASN A 191 -22.04 1.39 1.14
C ASN A 191 -22.18 2.68 1.97
N VAL A 192 -21.95 3.81 1.31
CA VAL A 192 -21.95 5.13 1.95
C VAL A 192 -23.34 5.53 2.45
N MET A 193 -24.40 5.10 1.78
CA MET A 193 -25.77 5.48 2.15
C MET A 193 -26.16 4.86 3.49
N ASP A 194 -25.88 3.55 3.66
CA ASP A 194 -26.13 2.85 4.92
C ASP A 194 -25.25 3.40 6.05
N ALA A 195 -23.98 3.67 5.76
CA ALA A 195 -23.06 4.22 6.76
C ALA A 195 -23.40 5.64 7.19
N SER A 196 -24.09 6.42 6.36
CA SER A 196 -24.51 7.81 6.66
C SER A 196 -25.95 7.91 7.15
N ALA A 197 -26.67 6.79 7.29
CA ALA A 197 -28.04 6.79 7.79
C ALA A 197 -28.11 7.37 9.23
N PRO A 198 -29.20 8.06 9.62
CA PRO A 198 -29.30 8.71 10.93
C PRO A 198 -29.19 7.75 12.12
N ASP A 199 -29.52 6.48 11.93
CA ASP A 199 -29.48 5.42 12.92
C ASP A 199 -28.21 4.57 12.84
N ALA A 200 -27.28 4.89 11.93
CA ALA A 200 -26.02 4.17 11.80
C ALA A 200 -25.11 4.44 13.01
N ILE A 201 -24.62 3.36 13.62
CA ILE A 201 -23.63 3.48 14.70
C ILE A 201 -22.26 3.93 14.16
N PRO A 202 -21.46 4.68 14.94
CA PRO A 202 -20.12 5.06 14.53
C PRO A 202 -19.23 3.83 14.23
N ILE A 203 -18.60 3.83 13.05
CA ILE A 203 -17.60 2.82 12.69
C ILE A 203 -16.33 3.03 13.53
N LEU A 204 -15.89 4.27 13.67
CA LEU A 204 -14.82 4.68 14.59
C LEU A 204 -15.44 5.40 15.78
N ASP A 205 -15.10 5.00 17.00
CA ASP A 205 -15.76 5.50 18.21
C ASP A 205 -15.62 7.01 18.39
N ASP A 206 -14.49 7.59 17.97
CA ASP A 206 -14.15 9.01 18.14
C ASP A 206 -14.50 9.87 16.90
N PHE A 207 -15.14 9.30 15.86
CA PHE A 207 -15.45 10.02 14.62
C PHE A 207 -16.85 9.68 14.10
N PRO A 208 -17.58 10.68 13.63
CA PRO A 208 -18.83 10.41 12.91
C PRO A 208 -18.54 9.72 11.57
N ASN A 209 -19.47 8.89 11.09
CA ASN A 209 -19.32 8.21 9.80
C ASN A 209 -19.14 9.19 8.63
N VAL A 210 -19.78 10.36 8.70
CA VAL A 210 -19.53 11.48 7.79
C VAL A 210 -18.64 12.49 8.51
N TYR A 211 -17.32 12.35 8.38
CA TYR A 211 -16.36 13.21 9.08
C TYR A 211 -15.86 14.41 8.26
N ILE A 212 -16.18 14.45 6.98
CA ILE A 212 -15.82 15.57 6.08
C ILE A 212 -16.87 15.77 5.01
N THR A 213 -17.20 17.03 4.76
CA THR A 213 -17.96 17.47 3.58
C THR A 213 -17.21 18.62 2.94
N GLN A 214 -16.76 18.44 1.71
CA GLN A 214 -16.03 19.45 0.94
C GLN A 214 -16.81 19.81 -0.34
N PRO A 215 -17.60 20.89 -0.33
CA PRO A 215 -18.22 21.37 -1.54
C PRO A 215 -17.14 21.95 -2.48
N VAL A 216 -17.21 21.58 -3.74
CA VAL A 216 -16.42 22.19 -4.82
C VAL A 216 -17.40 22.88 -5.76
N GLN A 217 -17.28 24.21 -5.85
CA GLN A 217 -18.13 25.00 -6.69
C GLN A 217 -17.32 25.88 -7.63
N LYS A 218 -17.76 25.95 -8.88
CA LYS A 218 -17.25 26.89 -9.88
C LYS A 218 -18.41 27.38 -10.74
N GLY A 219 -18.61 28.71 -10.79
CA GLY A 219 -19.72 29.32 -11.50
C GLY A 219 -21.01 29.33 -10.67
N GLU A 220 -22.15 29.29 -11.34
CA GLU A 220 -23.49 29.29 -10.74
C GLU A 220 -23.82 27.93 -10.11
N PHE A 221 -24.80 27.92 -9.19
CA PHE A 221 -25.28 26.65 -8.63
C PHE A 221 -25.94 25.81 -9.71
N ALA A 222 -25.63 24.49 -9.69
CA ALA A 222 -26.14 23.56 -10.69
C ALA A 222 -27.66 23.52 -10.74
N ASP A 223 -28.33 23.63 -9.59
CA ASP A 223 -29.80 23.62 -9.51
C ASP A 223 -30.42 24.83 -10.21
N ASP A 224 -29.84 26.03 -10.08
CA ASP A 224 -30.30 27.24 -10.75
C ASP A 224 -30.15 27.13 -12.28
N VAL A 225 -29.03 26.57 -12.73
CA VAL A 225 -28.77 26.30 -14.15
C VAL A 225 -29.73 25.27 -14.71
N LEU A 226 -30.01 24.18 -13.96
CA LEU A 226 -30.94 23.12 -14.38
C LEU A 226 -32.40 23.65 -14.49
N GLN A 227 -32.86 24.51 -13.55
CA GLN A 227 -34.16 25.11 -13.60
C GLN A 227 -34.35 26.03 -14.82
N GLY A 228 -33.29 26.71 -15.26
CA GLY A 228 -33.29 27.57 -16.45
C GLY A 228 -33.07 26.81 -17.78
N SER A 229 -32.81 25.53 -17.75
CA SER A 229 -32.48 24.72 -18.93
C SER A 229 -33.76 24.29 -19.69
N ALA A 230 -33.70 24.35 -21.04
CA ALA A 230 -34.82 23.91 -21.88
C ALA A 230 -35.08 22.40 -21.78
N TYR A 231 -34.05 21.63 -21.52
CA TYR A 231 -34.09 20.16 -21.34
C TYR A 231 -33.16 19.76 -20.21
N SER A 232 -33.62 18.88 -19.35
CA SER A 232 -32.78 18.25 -18.31
C SER A 232 -32.99 16.73 -18.31
N VAL A 233 -31.90 15.98 -18.08
CA VAL A 233 -31.93 14.54 -17.93
C VAL A 233 -31.21 14.19 -16.64
N GLY A 234 -31.88 13.40 -15.79
CA GLY A 234 -31.30 12.89 -14.52
C GLY A 234 -31.07 11.39 -14.58
N GLY A 235 -30.05 10.93 -13.87
CA GLY A 235 -29.76 9.51 -13.73
C GLY A 235 -28.84 9.26 -12.54
N GLY A 236 -28.91 8.03 -12.00
CA GLY A 236 -28.04 7.55 -10.95
C GLY A 236 -27.02 6.55 -11.50
N PHE A 237 -25.75 6.70 -11.11
CA PHE A 237 -24.69 5.78 -11.48
C PHE A 237 -24.01 5.26 -10.21
N LYS A 238 -23.75 3.96 -10.16
CA LYS A 238 -23.00 3.32 -9.07
C LYS A 238 -21.84 2.52 -9.63
N THR A 239 -20.64 2.82 -9.15
CA THR A 239 -19.46 2.03 -9.42
C THR A 239 -19.07 1.23 -8.18
N GLN A 240 -18.38 0.12 -8.37
CA GLN A 240 -17.86 -0.67 -7.26
C GLN A 240 -16.56 -0.05 -6.74
N ARG A 241 -16.33 -0.18 -5.42
CA ARG A 241 -15.02 0.08 -4.84
C ARG A 241 -14.00 -0.91 -5.41
N GLN A 242 -12.86 -0.40 -5.84
CA GLN A 242 -11.83 -1.22 -6.46
C GLN A 242 -10.52 -1.21 -5.65
N PRO A 243 -9.88 -2.36 -5.42
CA PRO A 243 -8.53 -2.41 -4.90
C PRO A 243 -7.55 -1.83 -5.92
N HIS A 244 -6.37 -1.44 -5.46
CA HIS A 244 -5.33 -0.89 -6.32
C HIS A 244 -4.75 -1.93 -7.28
N LEU A 245 -4.69 -3.21 -6.87
CA LEU A 245 -4.20 -4.35 -7.65
C LEU A 245 -2.83 -4.07 -8.28
N SER A 246 -1.92 -3.47 -7.51
CA SER A 246 -0.54 -3.31 -7.97
C SER A 246 0.13 -4.67 -8.15
N MET A 247 0.92 -4.84 -9.21
CA MET A 247 1.63 -6.10 -9.50
C MET A 247 2.56 -6.49 -8.36
N GLU A 248 3.28 -5.52 -7.80
CA GLU A 248 4.08 -5.69 -6.59
C GLU A 248 3.22 -5.45 -5.36
N GLY A 249 3.13 -6.44 -4.47
CA GLY A 249 2.51 -6.34 -3.15
C GLY A 249 3.27 -5.39 -2.21
N ASP A 250 2.83 -5.27 -0.97
CA ASP A 250 3.60 -4.54 0.04
C ASP A 250 4.73 -5.43 0.57
N ILE A 251 5.95 -4.97 0.29
CA ILE A 251 7.19 -5.58 0.78
C ILE A 251 7.94 -4.46 1.49
N VAL A 252 8.22 -4.68 2.76
CA VAL A 252 8.93 -3.72 3.60
C VAL A 252 10.05 -4.44 4.36
N ILE A 253 11.25 -3.93 4.22
CA ILE A 253 12.41 -4.40 4.96
C ILE A 253 12.71 -3.35 6.03
N ALA A 254 12.84 -3.78 7.28
CA ALA A 254 13.18 -2.90 8.39
C ALA A 254 14.43 -3.40 9.11
N TYR A 255 15.35 -2.50 9.37
CA TYR A 255 16.63 -2.79 10.04
C TYR A 255 17.20 -1.52 10.67
N TYR A 256 18.14 -1.69 11.61
CA TYR A 256 18.96 -0.58 12.08
C TYR A 256 20.19 -0.45 11.19
N ASP A 257 20.39 0.75 10.64
CA ASP A 257 21.55 1.03 9.79
C ASP A 257 22.82 1.33 10.62
N GLU A 258 23.92 1.63 9.93
CA GLU A 258 25.23 1.90 10.55
C GLU A 258 25.21 3.13 11.47
N ASP A 259 24.29 4.07 11.26
CA ASP A 259 24.06 5.24 12.11
C ASP A 259 23.14 4.94 13.30
N GLY A 260 22.69 3.70 13.46
CA GLY A 260 21.74 3.25 14.47
C GLY A 260 20.30 3.73 14.22
N LYS A 261 19.97 4.20 13.02
CA LYS A 261 18.63 4.64 12.69
C LYS A 261 17.78 3.47 12.21
N LEU A 262 16.51 3.46 12.64
CA LEU A 262 15.55 2.53 12.08
C LEU A 262 15.28 2.87 10.61
N THR A 263 15.76 2.04 9.73
CA THR A 263 15.60 2.20 8.28
C THR A 263 14.49 1.30 7.78
N LEU A 264 13.51 1.91 7.11
CA LEU A 264 12.38 1.26 6.46
C LEU A 264 12.58 1.33 4.95
N GLN A 265 12.96 0.22 4.34
CA GLN A 265 13.15 0.11 2.90
C GLN A 265 11.89 -0.45 2.25
N CYS A 266 11.26 0.32 1.39
CA CYS A 266 9.92 0.02 0.85
C CYS A 266 9.69 0.70 -0.50
N LYS A 267 8.59 0.36 -1.18
CA LYS A 267 8.08 1.20 -2.26
C LYS A 267 7.28 2.35 -1.65
N SER A 268 7.53 3.59 -2.04
CA SER A 268 6.80 4.74 -1.53
C SER A 268 6.59 5.81 -2.58
N GLN A 269 5.41 6.44 -2.56
CA GLN A 269 5.10 7.64 -3.33
C GLN A 269 5.27 8.92 -2.49
N ALA A 270 5.57 8.79 -1.19
CA ALA A 270 5.58 9.91 -0.25
C ALA A 270 6.60 9.71 0.87
N ILE A 271 7.90 9.55 0.52
CA ILE A 271 8.97 9.25 1.49
C ILE A 271 9.01 10.27 2.63
N TYR A 272 9.16 11.55 2.33
CA TYR A 272 9.29 12.60 3.35
C TYR A 272 7.99 12.83 4.15
N PRO A 273 6.81 12.92 3.53
CA PRO A 273 5.57 12.99 4.29
C PRO A 273 5.35 11.81 5.23
N ASN A 274 5.74 10.62 4.83
CA ASN A 274 5.59 9.43 5.65
C ASN A 274 6.47 9.46 6.90
N LEU A 275 7.68 10.03 6.83
CA LEU A 275 8.52 10.25 8.01
C LEU A 275 7.82 11.03 9.12
N MET A 276 6.94 11.98 8.76
CA MET A 276 6.22 12.82 9.72
C MET A 276 5.14 12.08 10.50
N VAL A 277 4.58 11.02 9.92
CA VAL A 277 3.40 10.32 10.50
C VAL A 277 3.74 8.95 11.11
N ILE A 278 4.82 8.30 10.66
CA ILE A 278 5.22 6.97 11.14
C ILE A 278 5.66 7.01 12.61
N GLY A 279 6.50 7.97 12.97
CA GLY A 279 7.29 7.93 14.20
C GLY A 279 6.47 7.74 15.47
N LYS A 280 5.37 8.49 15.65
CA LYS A 280 4.51 8.37 16.84
C LYS A 280 3.83 7.01 16.95
N GLY A 281 3.41 6.47 15.81
CA GLY A 281 2.73 5.16 15.75
C GLY A 281 3.59 4.04 16.28
N ILE A 282 4.87 4.08 15.97
CA ILE A 282 5.84 3.04 16.30
C ILE A 282 6.84 3.43 17.40
N GLY A 283 6.71 4.62 18.01
CA GLY A 283 7.55 5.06 19.12
C GLY A 283 9.00 5.40 18.74
N VAL A 284 9.23 6.05 17.58
CA VAL A 284 10.55 6.47 17.09
C VAL A 284 10.53 7.96 16.78
N GLU A 285 11.55 8.69 17.20
CA GLU A 285 11.68 10.08 16.78
C GLU A 285 12.06 10.19 15.31
N MET A 286 11.56 11.21 14.62
CA MET A 286 11.80 11.40 13.18
C MET A 286 13.30 11.44 12.81
N LYS A 287 14.15 11.97 13.71
CA LYS A 287 15.62 12.04 13.52
C LYS A 287 16.29 10.65 13.50
N ASP A 288 15.67 9.67 14.18
CA ASP A 288 16.16 8.29 14.33
C ASP A 288 15.47 7.31 13.34
N LEU A 289 14.69 7.88 12.42
CA LEU A 289 13.97 7.13 11.39
C LEU A 289 14.49 7.49 10.00
N ARG A 290 14.64 6.49 9.15
CA ARG A 290 14.97 6.66 7.73
C ARG A 290 13.99 5.84 6.88
N VAL A 291 13.45 6.44 5.85
CA VAL A 291 12.64 5.74 4.83
C VAL A 291 13.39 5.80 3.51
N VAL A 292 13.66 4.67 2.92
CA VAL A 292 14.34 4.55 1.64
C VAL A 292 13.50 3.73 0.66
N GLN A 293 13.61 4.06 -0.62
CA GLN A 293 12.89 3.34 -1.66
C GLN A 293 13.70 2.15 -2.14
N HIS A 294 13.06 1.04 -2.48
CA HIS A 294 13.67 -0.02 -3.30
C HIS A 294 14.16 0.55 -4.63
N GLY A 295 15.04 -0.14 -5.31
CA GLY A 295 15.56 0.28 -6.61
C GLY A 295 14.45 0.48 -7.64
N ALA A 296 13.68 -0.55 -7.93
CA ALA A 296 12.53 -0.50 -8.82
C ALA A 296 11.20 -0.50 -8.03
N VAL A 297 10.15 0.06 -8.63
CA VAL A 297 8.79 0.07 -8.07
C VAL A 297 7.84 -0.58 -9.06
N GLY A 298 7.19 -1.65 -8.64
CA GLY A 298 6.27 -2.48 -9.42
C GLY A 298 4.81 -2.04 -9.34
N ALA A 299 4.56 -0.75 -9.51
CA ALA A 299 3.27 -0.06 -9.42
C ALA A 299 2.81 0.26 -7.99
N SER A 300 1.86 1.17 -7.89
CA SER A 300 1.24 1.55 -6.62
C SER A 300 -0.22 2.01 -6.77
N PHE A 301 -0.54 2.77 -7.82
CA PHE A 301 -1.87 3.37 -8.07
C PHE A 301 -2.41 4.20 -6.89
N GLY A 302 -1.50 4.81 -6.11
CA GLY A 302 -1.82 5.65 -4.96
C GLY A 302 -1.76 4.95 -3.59
N TRP A 303 -1.68 3.63 -3.53
CA TRP A 303 -1.62 2.92 -2.25
C TRP A 303 -0.36 3.21 -1.45
N SER A 304 0.81 3.23 -2.07
CA SER A 304 2.11 3.44 -1.38
C SER A 304 2.31 4.88 -0.86
N ILE A 305 1.24 5.68 -0.80
CA ILE A 305 1.17 6.91 -0.01
C ILE A 305 0.91 6.56 1.47
N ASP A 306 0.14 5.50 1.73
CA ASP A 306 -0.19 5.05 3.10
C ASP A 306 1.01 4.32 3.71
N PRO A 307 1.54 4.76 4.86
CA PRO A 307 2.72 4.17 5.48
C PRO A 307 2.40 3.02 6.47
N ALA A 308 1.20 2.48 6.49
CA ALA A 308 0.82 1.51 7.52
C ALA A 308 1.66 0.24 7.47
N SER A 309 1.93 -0.32 6.27
CA SER A 309 2.82 -1.49 6.12
C SER A 309 4.24 -1.20 6.60
N PHE A 310 4.73 0.04 6.41
CA PHE A 310 6.06 0.46 6.89
C PHE A 310 6.12 0.42 8.43
N CYS A 311 5.04 0.88 9.08
CA CYS A 311 4.91 0.81 10.53
C CYS A 311 4.94 -0.62 11.05
N LEU A 312 4.25 -1.56 10.38
CA LEU A 312 4.21 -2.96 10.79
C LEU A 312 5.60 -3.60 10.79
N ALA A 313 6.38 -3.41 9.73
CA ALA A 313 7.75 -3.88 9.67
C ALA A 313 8.64 -3.18 10.71
N GLY A 314 8.48 -1.86 10.89
CA GLY A 314 9.19 -1.09 11.90
C GLY A 314 8.92 -1.56 13.32
N ILE A 315 7.67 -1.88 13.67
CA ILE A 315 7.29 -2.48 14.96
C ILE A 315 8.01 -3.82 15.13
N ALA A 316 7.93 -4.70 14.13
CA ALA A 316 8.53 -6.03 14.20
C ALA A 316 10.06 -5.95 14.42
N CYS A 317 10.75 -5.08 13.67
CA CYS A 317 12.18 -4.85 13.84
C CYS A 317 12.53 -4.34 15.25
N ARG A 318 11.77 -3.38 15.77
CA ARG A 318 11.98 -2.82 17.10
C ARG A 318 11.75 -3.82 18.23
N VAL A 319 10.67 -4.59 18.14
CA VAL A 319 10.31 -5.57 19.18
C VAL A 319 11.28 -6.73 19.21
N THR A 320 11.76 -7.18 18.05
CA THR A 320 12.68 -8.33 17.96
C THR A 320 14.16 -7.94 18.02
N ASN A 321 14.46 -6.67 17.74
CA ASN A 321 15.82 -6.16 17.56
C ASN A 321 16.62 -6.93 16.48
N HIS A 322 15.93 -7.37 15.41
CA HIS A 322 16.50 -8.05 14.26
C HIS A 322 16.07 -7.35 12.96
N PRO A 323 16.85 -7.45 11.88
CA PRO A 323 16.36 -7.13 10.55
C PRO A 323 15.15 -8.00 10.23
N VAL A 324 14.12 -7.42 9.62
CA VAL A 324 12.89 -8.14 9.28
C VAL A 324 12.44 -7.83 7.86
N CYS A 325 11.78 -8.80 7.24
CA CYS A 325 11.09 -8.67 5.97
C CYS A 325 9.59 -8.93 6.16
N LEU A 326 8.77 -7.91 5.94
CA LEU A 326 7.33 -8.06 5.78
C LEU A 326 7.04 -8.25 4.29
N ILE A 327 6.51 -9.42 3.93
CA ILE A 327 6.15 -9.76 2.55
C ILE A 327 4.68 -10.17 2.56
N MET A 328 3.80 -9.24 2.20
CA MET A 328 2.37 -9.53 2.09
C MET A 328 2.08 -10.32 0.83
N THR A 329 1.28 -11.38 0.95
CA THR A 329 0.66 -12.02 -0.22
C THR A 329 -0.26 -11.04 -0.93
N TRP A 330 -0.59 -11.34 -2.18
CA TRP A 330 -1.52 -10.51 -2.95
C TRP A 330 -2.90 -10.41 -2.27
N GLU A 331 -3.34 -11.49 -1.65
CA GLU A 331 -4.59 -11.53 -0.89
C GLU A 331 -4.51 -10.64 0.35
N GLU A 332 -3.46 -10.78 1.18
CA GLU A 332 -3.23 -9.95 2.37
C GLU A 332 -3.16 -8.47 1.99
N HIS A 333 -2.38 -8.15 0.95
CA HIS A 333 -2.24 -6.79 0.45
C HIS A 333 -3.59 -6.22 -0.01
N ASN A 334 -4.35 -6.95 -0.82
CA ASN A 334 -5.63 -6.46 -1.34
C ASN A 334 -6.71 -6.26 -0.27
N HIS A 335 -6.67 -7.02 0.81
CA HIS A 335 -7.57 -6.81 1.94
C HIS A 335 -7.12 -5.66 2.85
N PHE A 336 -5.82 -5.52 3.05
CA PHE A 336 -5.24 -4.48 3.89
C PHE A 336 -5.29 -3.09 3.24
N CYS A 337 -5.04 -2.99 1.94
CA CYS A 337 -4.98 -1.72 1.24
C CYS A 337 -6.33 -1.00 1.19
N GLY A 338 -6.28 0.31 1.09
CA GLY A 338 -7.45 1.13 0.83
C GLY A 338 -8.09 0.77 -0.51
N LYS A 339 -9.36 1.06 -0.66
CA LYS A 339 -10.07 0.91 -1.93
C LYS A 339 -10.28 2.28 -2.55
N ARG A 340 -10.27 2.35 -3.87
CA ARG A 340 -10.69 3.56 -4.56
C ARG A 340 -12.17 3.81 -4.28
N THR A 341 -12.52 5.08 -4.14
CA THR A 341 -13.92 5.48 -3.96
C THR A 341 -14.76 5.07 -5.16
N SER A 342 -15.99 4.71 -4.89
CA SER A 342 -17.01 4.39 -5.88
C SER A 342 -17.96 5.57 -6.06
#